data_b9a8bc88c48ebeb7a4f4a12d2f406f25
#
_entry.id   b9a8bc88c48ebeb7a4f4a12d2f406f25
#
_cell.length_a   1.000
_cell.length_b   1.000
_cell.length_c   1.000
_cell.angle_alpha   90.00
_cell.angle_beta   90.00
_cell.angle_gamma   90.00
#
_symmetry.space_group_name_H-M   'P 1'
#
loop_
_entity.id
_entity.type
_entity.pdbx_description
1 polymer ?
#
loop_
_entity_poly.entity_id
_entity_poly.type
_entity_poly.pdbx_seq_one_letter_code
_entity_poly.pdbx_strand_id
1 'polypeptide(L)'
;MLKSYLALFLILVQESVCQAWSLPSYEQLDNWLARAGGNTGSGTRWNILPGPFYTPELGPGIGGAVAGQYRPSSDDTVSQNSTLSFSGYVSATGAAGINLSNYAFFAQDSCRFFLDGSVSDTPTYYYGQGFYAGERGSHKQKYTSQALTLRPVIYRQLTGHTYMGLGWVLDLQHAAKSDNSGPLLIENTPQGQSVFSSGVSLVLTLDDRDFVPNPRTGKLADIRLTRYTPETGSDTRFDEYTLHYSRYHSLSNKDVLAWELNGDFTRGNVPWNMLPLLGDNHRMRGYYEGRYRDRNVVSGQAELRHRLTWRHGIVGWLGAGTMAPSLHETGHRHWLPSVGIGYRFEFSPRMNVRLDYGVGRGSSGFYFQTGEAF
;
A
#
# COMPACT_ATOMS: atom_id res chain seq x y z
N MET A 1 13.75 -6.24 -25.88
CA MET A 1 12.39 -6.58 -26.33
C MET A 1 11.31 -6.22 -25.29
N LEU A 2 11.48 -6.50 -24.01
CA LEU A 2 10.46 -6.14 -22.98
C LEU A 2 10.20 -4.62 -22.88
N LYS A 3 11.25 -3.77 -23.05
CA LYS A 3 11.11 -2.30 -23.06
C LYS A 3 10.25 -1.77 -24.21
N SER A 4 10.17 -2.46 -25.33
CA SER A 4 9.34 -2.06 -26.49
C SER A 4 7.86 -2.37 -26.29
N TYR A 5 7.51 -3.41 -25.55
CA TYR A 5 6.10 -3.74 -25.25
C TYR A 5 5.52 -2.85 -24.16
N LEU A 6 6.34 -2.37 -23.21
CA LEU A 6 5.90 -1.42 -22.18
C LEU A 6 5.59 -0.05 -22.78
N ALA A 7 6.39 0.41 -23.75
CA ALA A 7 6.14 1.63 -24.50
C ALA A 7 4.85 1.53 -25.33
N LEU A 8 4.56 0.37 -25.92
CA LEU A 8 3.34 0.14 -26.71
C LEU A 8 2.08 0.13 -25.81
N PHE A 9 2.17 -0.43 -24.61
CA PHE A 9 1.07 -0.44 -23.63
C PHE A 9 0.78 0.96 -23.10
N LEU A 10 1.81 1.78 -22.83
CA LEU A 10 1.66 3.16 -22.39
C LEU A 10 1.09 4.07 -23.49
N ILE A 11 1.41 3.83 -24.77
CA ILE A 11 0.87 4.56 -25.92
C ILE A 11 -0.61 4.23 -26.14
N LEU A 12 -1.02 2.97 -25.97
CA LEU A 12 -2.42 2.56 -26.09
C LEU A 12 -3.32 3.17 -24.99
N VAL A 13 -2.79 3.45 -23.81
CA VAL A 13 -3.53 4.13 -22.73
C VAL A 13 -3.69 5.62 -23.04
N GLN A 14 -2.75 6.24 -23.75
CA GLN A 14 -2.74 7.69 -24.02
C GLN A 14 -3.74 8.11 -25.11
N GLU A 15 -4.09 7.23 -26.05
CA GLU A 15 -5.03 7.58 -27.15
C GLU A 15 -6.51 7.39 -26.82
N SER A 16 -6.85 6.73 -25.70
CA SER A 16 -8.25 6.38 -25.36
C SER A 16 -8.99 7.39 -24.49
N VAL A 17 -8.38 8.50 -24.07
CA VAL A 17 -8.94 9.41 -23.03
C VAL A 17 -9.69 10.62 -23.62
N CYS A 18 -9.80 10.76 -24.93
CA CYS A 18 -10.41 11.95 -25.53
C CYS A 18 -11.81 11.69 -26.12
N GLN A 19 -12.73 11.10 -25.34
CA GLN A 19 -14.17 11.15 -25.62
C GLN A 19 -14.90 11.73 -24.41
N ALA A 20 -15.64 12.84 -24.65
CA ALA A 20 -16.43 13.52 -23.64
C ALA A 20 -17.48 12.57 -23.03
N TRP A 21 -17.26 12.14 -21.79
CA TRP A 21 -18.21 11.35 -21.03
C TRP A 21 -19.22 12.30 -20.37
N SER A 22 -20.49 12.19 -20.77
CA SER A 22 -21.57 12.74 -19.97
C SER A 22 -21.69 11.89 -18.69
N LEU A 23 -21.56 12.52 -17.52
CA LEU A 23 -21.75 11.83 -16.24
C LEU A 23 -23.16 11.23 -16.19
N PRO A 24 -23.31 9.95 -15.83
CA PRO A 24 -24.61 9.31 -15.71
C PRO A 24 -25.42 10.02 -14.61
N SER A 25 -26.75 10.10 -14.77
CA SER A 25 -27.61 10.65 -13.73
C SER A 25 -27.58 9.78 -12.48
N TYR A 26 -27.93 10.35 -11.30
CA TYR A 26 -27.94 9.64 -10.02
C TYR A 26 -28.78 8.34 -10.10
N GLU A 27 -29.95 8.36 -10.76
CA GLU A 27 -30.77 7.18 -10.99
C GLU A 27 -30.11 6.12 -11.90
N GLN A 28 -29.35 6.56 -12.91
CA GLN A 28 -28.61 5.62 -13.77
C GLN A 28 -27.44 4.99 -13.01
N LEU A 29 -26.82 5.75 -12.12
CA LEU A 29 -25.74 5.26 -11.26
C LEU A 29 -26.28 4.27 -10.22
N ASP A 30 -27.41 4.58 -9.60
CA ASP A 30 -28.05 3.74 -8.58
C ASP A 30 -28.59 2.43 -9.18
N ASN A 31 -29.23 2.50 -10.36
CA ASN A 31 -29.67 1.32 -11.11
C ASN A 31 -28.51 0.47 -11.62
N TRP A 32 -27.38 1.10 -11.99
CA TRP A 32 -26.18 0.40 -12.40
C TRP A 32 -25.48 -0.28 -11.22
N LEU A 33 -25.39 0.40 -10.07
CA LEU A 33 -24.87 -0.15 -8.82
C LEU A 33 -25.75 -1.30 -8.29
N ALA A 34 -27.08 -1.17 -8.37
CA ALA A 34 -28.01 -2.22 -8.00
C ALA A 34 -27.91 -3.45 -8.92
N ARG A 35 -27.65 -3.24 -10.22
CA ARG A 35 -27.42 -4.34 -11.19
C ARG A 35 -26.04 -4.96 -11.05
N ALA A 36 -25.01 -4.16 -10.73
CA ALA A 36 -23.65 -4.63 -10.51
C ALA A 36 -23.50 -5.43 -9.21
N GLY A 37 -24.36 -5.14 -8.19
CA GLY A 37 -24.51 -5.95 -6.98
C GLY A 37 -25.45 -7.14 -7.14
N GLY A 38 -25.87 -7.46 -8.35
CA GLY A 38 -26.92 -8.43 -8.66
C GLY A 38 -26.59 -9.85 -8.24
N ASN A 39 -27.59 -10.45 -7.60
CA ASN A 39 -27.68 -11.84 -7.17
C ASN A 39 -27.68 -12.77 -8.41
N THR A 40 -26.51 -13.15 -8.89
CA THR A 40 -26.39 -14.29 -9.79
C THR A 40 -26.14 -15.53 -8.94
N GLY A 41 -27.08 -16.45 -8.91
CA GLY A 41 -26.96 -17.71 -8.19
C GLY A 41 -25.65 -18.42 -8.54
N SER A 42 -25.01 -19.02 -7.53
CA SER A 42 -23.77 -19.81 -7.59
C SER A 42 -22.57 -19.18 -8.32
N GLY A 43 -22.38 -17.86 -8.22
CA GLY A 43 -21.32 -17.14 -8.91
C GLY A 43 -20.58 -16.12 -8.04
N THR A 44 -19.50 -15.61 -8.55
CA THR A 44 -18.68 -14.54 -8.01
C THR A 44 -19.52 -13.29 -7.72
N ARG A 45 -19.48 -12.79 -6.48
CA ARG A 45 -20.12 -11.53 -6.13
C ARG A 45 -19.16 -10.39 -6.40
N TRP A 46 -19.54 -9.49 -7.31
CA TRP A 46 -18.77 -8.30 -7.64
C TRP A 46 -19.33 -7.07 -6.93
N ASN A 47 -18.46 -6.31 -6.30
CA ASN A 47 -18.78 -5.02 -5.70
C ASN A 47 -18.01 -3.93 -6.44
N ILE A 48 -18.68 -2.87 -6.84
CA ILE A 48 -18.09 -1.72 -7.51
C ILE A 48 -18.19 -0.53 -6.55
N LEU A 49 -17.05 0.08 -6.26
CA LEU A 49 -16.93 1.20 -5.33
C LEU A 49 -16.23 2.36 -6.04
N PRO A 50 -16.97 3.24 -6.73
CA PRO A 50 -16.41 4.51 -7.17
C PRO A 50 -16.40 5.49 -5.99
N GLY A 51 -15.42 6.36 -5.93
CA GLY A 51 -15.41 7.41 -4.92
C GLY A 51 -14.31 8.43 -5.12
N PRO A 52 -14.49 9.62 -4.55
CA PRO A 52 -13.41 10.56 -4.43
C PRO A 52 -12.38 10.03 -3.44
N PHE A 53 -11.14 10.46 -3.59
CA PHE A 53 -10.08 10.23 -2.62
C PHE A 53 -9.24 11.51 -2.47
N TYR A 54 -8.49 11.56 -1.39
CA TYR A 54 -7.47 12.58 -1.17
C TYR A 54 -6.32 12.00 -0.35
N THR A 55 -5.10 12.23 -0.80
CA THR A 55 -3.88 12.05 -0.02
C THR A 55 -2.94 13.24 -0.28
N PRO A 56 -2.00 13.54 0.64
CA PRO A 56 -1.05 14.63 0.42
C PRO A 56 -0.21 14.47 -0.85
N GLU A 57 0.05 13.23 -1.26
CA GLU A 57 0.88 12.88 -2.42
C GLU A 57 0.12 13.04 -3.73
N LEU A 58 -1.11 12.52 -3.77
CA LEU A 58 -1.92 12.46 -4.98
C LEU A 58 -2.82 13.70 -5.16
N GLY A 59 -3.09 14.43 -4.05
CA GLY A 59 -4.10 15.49 -4.04
C GLY A 59 -5.52 14.94 -4.19
N PRO A 60 -6.52 15.80 -4.51
CA PRO A 60 -7.89 15.36 -4.76
C PRO A 60 -7.97 14.57 -6.07
N GLY A 61 -8.71 13.49 -6.04
CA GLY A 61 -8.88 12.61 -7.18
C GLY A 61 -10.18 11.82 -7.15
N ILE A 62 -10.41 11.09 -8.22
CA ILE A 62 -11.52 10.15 -8.37
C ILE A 62 -10.90 8.79 -8.64
N GLY A 63 -11.37 7.78 -7.92
CA GLY A 63 -10.97 6.40 -8.09
C GLY A 63 -12.18 5.48 -8.15
N GLY A 64 -11.91 4.25 -8.55
CA GLY A 64 -12.89 3.18 -8.52
C GLY A 64 -12.23 1.85 -8.24
N ALA A 65 -12.93 0.99 -7.52
CA ALA A 65 -12.51 -0.37 -7.27
C ALA A 65 -13.62 -1.35 -7.66
N VAL A 66 -13.22 -2.45 -8.27
CA VAL A 66 -14.09 -3.60 -8.55
C VAL A 66 -13.50 -4.78 -7.81
N ALA A 67 -14.25 -5.34 -6.88
CA ALA A 67 -13.83 -6.50 -6.10
C ALA A 67 -14.84 -7.64 -6.22
N GLY A 68 -14.33 -8.83 -6.52
CA GLY A 68 -15.10 -10.06 -6.60
C GLY A 68 -14.61 -11.09 -5.59
N GLN A 69 -15.54 -11.87 -5.05
CA GLN A 69 -15.23 -13.05 -4.25
C GLN A 69 -15.49 -14.31 -5.08
N TYR A 70 -14.57 -15.26 -5.00
CA TYR A 70 -14.67 -16.53 -5.70
C TYR A 70 -14.13 -17.69 -4.85
N ARG A 71 -14.45 -18.90 -5.24
CA ARG A 71 -13.86 -20.12 -4.67
C ARG A 71 -13.13 -20.88 -5.76
N PRO A 72 -11.82 -21.16 -5.61
CA PRO A 72 -11.07 -21.94 -6.58
C PRO A 72 -11.58 -23.37 -6.75
N SER A 73 -12.15 -23.96 -5.69
CA SER A 73 -12.77 -25.29 -5.73
C SER A 73 -14.13 -25.25 -5.01
N SER A 74 -15.15 -25.84 -5.63
CA SER A 74 -16.48 -25.99 -5.03
C SER A 74 -16.49 -26.94 -3.82
N ASP A 75 -15.57 -27.89 -3.78
CA ASP A 75 -15.49 -28.93 -2.76
C ASP A 75 -14.73 -28.48 -1.51
N ASP A 76 -14.08 -27.31 -1.59
CA ASP A 76 -13.37 -26.73 -0.46
C ASP A 76 -14.33 -25.92 0.42
N THR A 77 -14.74 -26.51 1.52
CA THR A 77 -15.66 -25.91 2.50
C THR A 77 -14.94 -25.22 3.67
N VAL A 78 -13.62 -25.39 3.78
CA VAL A 78 -12.79 -24.87 4.88
C VAL A 78 -12.15 -23.55 4.54
N SER A 79 -11.59 -23.43 3.33
CA SER A 79 -10.96 -22.19 2.88
C SER A 79 -11.95 -21.03 2.86
N GLN A 80 -11.48 -19.87 3.30
CA GLN A 80 -12.26 -18.63 3.11
C GLN A 80 -12.42 -18.30 1.63
N ASN A 81 -13.38 -17.43 1.31
CA ASN A 81 -13.54 -16.97 -0.07
C ASN A 81 -12.29 -16.21 -0.52
N SER A 82 -11.82 -16.56 -1.70
CA SER A 82 -10.78 -15.83 -2.42
C SER A 82 -11.32 -14.50 -2.91
N THR A 83 -10.44 -13.51 -3.06
CA THR A 83 -10.80 -12.18 -3.55
C THR A 83 -9.93 -11.78 -4.72
N LEU A 84 -10.56 -11.18 -5.72
CA LEU A 84 -9.88 -10.53 -6.84
C LEU A 84 -10.37 -9.09 -6.90
N SER A 85 -9.46 -8.14 -6.88
CA SER A 85 -9.81 -6.72 -6.97
C SER A 85 -8.94 -5.98 -7.99
N PHE A 86 -9.59 -5.08 -8.70
CA PHE A 86 -8.96 -4.09 -9.56
C PHE A 86 -9.35 -2.72 -9.06
N SER A 87 -8.41 -1.81 -8.97
CA SER A 87 -8.71 -0.41 -8.70
C SER A 87 -7.93 0.50 -9.61
N GLY A 88 -8.51 1.64 -9.94
CA GLY A 88 -7.86 2.67 -10.73
C GLY A 88 -8.17 4.05 -10.19
N TYR A 89 -7.30 5.01 -10.46
CA TYR A 89 -7.47 6.39 -10.01
C TYR A 89 -6.85 7.40 -10.98
N VAL A 90 -7.43 8.58 -10.96
CA VAL A 90 -6.85 9.79 -11.56
C VAL A 90 -7.00 10.95 -10.58
N SER A 91 -6.05 11.88 -10.56
CA SER A 91 -6.06 13.00 -9.64
C SER A 91 -5.83 14.34 -10.34
N ALA A 92 -6.18 15.42 -9.64
CA ALA A 92 -5.98 16.78 -10.11
C ALA A 92 -4.49 17.17 -10.24
N THR A 93 -3.58 16.45 -9.60
CA THR A 93 -2.13 16.65 -9.74
C THR A 93 -1.56 16.01 -11.01
N GLY A 94 -2.39 15.28 -11.77
CA GLY A 94 -1.99 14.52 -12.95
C GLY A 94 -1.51 13.09 -12.60
N ALA A 95 -1.67 12.65 -11.36
CA ALA A 95 -1.38 11.27 -11.01
C ALA A 95 -2.46 10.33 -11.52
N ALA A 96 -2.05 9.18 -12.03
CA ALA A 96 -2.93 8.09 -12.48
C ALA A 96 -2.31 6.73 -12.12
N GLY A 97 -3.16 5.74 -11.84
CA GLY A 97 -2.67 4.40 -11.56
C GLY A 97 -3.75 3.34 -11.60
N ILE A 98 -3.30 2.11 -11.73
CA ILE A 98 -4.12 0.89 -11.67
C ILE A 98 -3.46 -0.07 -10.70
N ASN A 99 -4.26 -0.67 -9.82
CA ASN A 99 -3.82 -1.72 -8.91
C ASN A 99 -4.62 -2.99 -9.15
N LEU A 100 -3.95 -4.11 -8.98
CA LEU A 100 -4.50 -5.46 -8.99
C LEU A 100 -4.14 -6.13 -7.68
N SER A 101 -5.12 -6.75 -7.01
CA SER A 101 -4.84 -7.65 -5.89
C SER A 101 -5.66 -8.93 -6.04
N ASN A 102 -5.01 -10.06 -5.85
CA ASN A 102 -5.66 -11.36 -5.82
C ASN A 102 -5.17 -12.15 -4.59
N TYR A 103 -6.11 -12.53 -3.72
CA TYR A 103 -5.85 -13.35 -2.54
C TYR A 103 -6.65 -14.64 -2.67
N ALA A 104 -5.99 -15.69 -3.16
CA ALA A 104 -6.60 -17.00 -3.38
C ALA A 104 -6.26 -17.96 -2.23
N PHE A 105 -7.30 -18.63 -1.73
CA PHE A 105 -7.23 -19.62 -0.66
C PHE A 105 -7.75 -20.94 -1.20
N PHE A 106 -7.02 -22.02 -1.02
CA PHE A 106 -7.35 -23.34 -1.57
C PHE A 106 -6.75 -24.48 -0.75
N ALA A 107 -7.14 -25.69 -1.12
CA ALA A 107 -6.70 -26.94 -0.46
C ALA A 107 -6.97 -26.93 1.05
N GLN A 108 -8.21 -26.56 1.46
CA GLN A 108 -8.64 -26.47 2.86
C GLN A 108 -7.79 -25.49 3.68
N ASP A 109 -7.49 -24.31 3.09
CA ASP A 109 -6.62 -23.25 3.61
C ASP A 109 -5.16 -23.69 3.86
N SER A 110 -4.77 -24.85 3.36
CA SER A 110 -3.37 -25.30 3.46
C SER A 110 -2.45 -24.62 2.43
N CYS A 111 -3.01 -24.03 1.37
CA CYS A 111 -2.29 -23.29 0.35
C CYS A 111 -2.95 -21.95 0.09
N ARG A 112 -2.13 -20.91 -0.13
CA ARG A 112 -2.58 -19.57 -0.50
C ARG A 112 -1.74 -19.03 -1.64
N PHE A 113 -2.34 -18.28 -2.55
CA PHE A 113 -1.63 -17.53 -3.59
C PHE A 113 -2.06 -16.07 -3.53
N PHE A 114 -1.10 -15.19 -3.21
CA PHE A 114 -1.32 -13.75 -3.15
C PHE A 114 -0.54 -13.07 -4.25
N LEU A 115 -1.18 -12.13 -4.91
CA LEU A 115 -0.61 -11.34 -5.99
C LEU A 115 -1.04 -9.89 -5.81
N ASP A 116 -0.07 -9.01 -5.60
CA ASP A 116 -0.26 -7.58 -5.67
C ASP A 116 0.52 -7.02 -6.85
N GLY A 117 -0.11 -6.15 -7.60
CA GLY A 117 0.50 -5.49 -8.75
C GLY A 117 -0.02 -4.07 -8.92
N SER A 118 0.83 -3.18 -9.42
CA SER A 118 0.43 -1.80 -9.72
C SER A 118 1.20 -1.23 -10.90
N VAL A 119 0.53 -0.34 -11.62
CA VAL A 119 1.13 0.55 -12.62
C VAL A 119 0.69 1.96 -12.29
N SER A 120 1.63 2.89 -12.21
CA SER A 120 1.33 4.27 -11.87
C SER A 120 2.22 5.27 -12.60
N ASP A 121 1.66 6.45 -12.83
CA ASP A 121 2.34 7.68 -13.27
C ASP A 121 1.95 8.78 -12.30
N THR A 122 2.88 9.18 -11.42
CA THR A 122 2.58 10.01 -10.26
C THR A 122 3.60 11.12 -10.07
N PRO A 123 3.22 12.40 -10.21
CA PRO A 123 4.08 13.52 -9.82
C PRO A 123 4.37 13.48 -8.33
N THR A 124 5.64 13.50 -7.96
CA THR A 124 6.08 13.38 -6.57
C THR A 124 7.41 14.12 -6.34
N TYR A 125 7.97 13.98 -5.14
CA TYR A 125 9.21 14.64 -4.75
C TYR A 125 10.24 13.65 -4.22
N TYR A 126 11.48 13.86 -4.63
CA TYR A 126 12.65 13.21 -4.04
C TYR A 126 13.32 14.18 -3.06
N TYR A 127 13.43 13.78 -1.82
CA TYR A 127 14.04 14.58 -0.75
C TYR A 127 15.49 14.18 -0.42
N GLY A 128 16.00 13.12 -1.08
CA GLY A 128 17.27 12.51 -0.74
C GLY A 128 17.15 11.46 0.35
N GLN A 129 18.29 10.96 0.84
CA GLN A 129 18.40 9.93 1.86
C GLN A 129 18.74 10.53 3.23
N GLY A 130 18.14 10.00 4.27
CA GLY A 130 18.42 10.33 5.67
C GLY A 130 17.52 11.42 6.25
N PHE A 131 17.52 11.49 7.59
CA PHE A 131 16.67 12.39 8.37
C PHE A 131 16.81 13.86 7.96
N TYR A 132 18.04 14.37 7.89
CA TYR A 132 18.29 15.78 7.58
C TYR A 132 17.91 16.17 6.14
N ALA A 133 17.97 15.23 5.21
CA ALA A 133 17.48 15.47 3.86
C ALA A 133 15.97 15.69 3.84
N GLY A 134 15.21 14.87 4.58
CA GLY A 134 13.77 15.03 4.76
C GLY A 134 13.35 16.30 5.50
N GLU A 135 14.15 16.78 6.46
CA GLU A 135 13.88 18.05 7.16
C GLU A 135 14.05 19.29 6.26
N ARG A 136 15.03 19.25 5.34
CA ARG A 136 15.33 20.36 4.43
C ARG A 136 14.42 20.35 3.21
N GLY A 137 13.13 20.57 3.40
CA GLY A 137 12.13 20.52 2.34
C GLY A 137 12.37 21.46 1.13
N SER A 138 13.27 22.45 1.25
CA SER A 138 13.70 23.33 0.14
C SER A 138 14.60 22.63 -0.87
N HIS A 139 15.18 21.47 -0.53
CA HIS A 139 16.12 20.74 -1.38
C HIS A 139 15.46 19.62 -2.21
N LYS A 140 14.14 19.49 -2.14
CA LYS A 140 13.41 18.44 -2.85
C LYS A 140 13.45 18.65 -4.37
N GLN A 141 13.67 17.59 -5.10
CA GLN A 141 13.51 17.54 -6.55
C GLN A 141 12.11 17.06 -6.92
N LYS A 142 11.40 17.77 -7.79
CA LYS A 142 10.13 17.30 -8.37
C LYS A 142 10.42 16.36 -9.53
N TYR A 143 9.69 15.26 -9.61
CA TYR A 143 9.75 14.33 -10.74
C TYR A 143 8.40 13.61 -10.91
N THR A 144 8.22 12.93 -12.03
CA THR A 144 7.09 12.02 -12.23
C THR A 144 7.58 10.58 -12.07
N SER A 145 7.06 9.90 -11.05
CA SER A 145 7.31 8.48 -10.79
C SER A 145 6.48 7.63 -11.73
N GLN A 146 7.12 6.99 -12.71
CA GLN A 146 6.51 5.96 -13.54
C GLN A 146 6.95 4.61 -13.00
N ALA A 147 6.01 3.88 -12.38
CA ALA A 147 6.32 2.66 -11.67
C ALA A 147 5.44 1.49 -12.13
N LEU A 148 6.04 0.31 -12.16
CA LEU A 148 5.37 -0.98 -12.29
C LEU A 148 5.89 -1.88 -11.18
N THR A 149 4.98 -2.39 -10.34
CA THR A 149 5.31 -3.37 -9.32
C THR A 149 4.51 -4.65 -9.50
N LEU A 150 5.11 -5.80 -9.16
CA LEU A 150 4.43 -7.08 -9.13
C LEU A 150 5.02 -7.94 -8.02
N ARG A 151 4.16 -8.49 -7.15
CA ARG A 151 4.56 -9.22 -5.94
C ARG A 151 3.75 -10.50 -5.75
N PRO A 152 3.97 -11.56 -6.56
CA PRO A 152 3.37 -12.87 -6.32
C PRO A 152 4.02 -13.57 -5.13
N VAL A 153 3.20 -14.24 -4.30
CA VAL A 153 3.65 -15.11 -3.22
C VAL A 153 2.75 -16.34 -3.16
N ILE A 154 3.35 -17.52 -3.13
CA ILE A 154 2.66 -18.76 -2.83
C ILE A 154 3.00 -19.18 -1.40
N TYR A 155 1.99 -19.53 -0.61
CA TYR A 155 2.12 -19.94 0.77
C TYR A 155 1.72 -21.39 0.96
N ARG A 156 2.41 -22.05 1.88
CA ARG A 156 2.04 -23.36 2.42
C ARG A 156 1.87 -23.25 3.92
N GLN A 157 0.77 -23.77 4.43
CA GLN A 157 0.53 -23.88 5.87
C GLN A 157 1.58 -24.80 6.51
N LEU A 158 2.19 -24.32 7.58
CA LEU A 158 3.07 -25.11 8.42
C LEU A 158 2.31 -25.72 9.59
N THR A 159 1.58 -24.90 10.32
CA THR A 159 0.75 -25.34 11.45
C THR A 159 -0.25 -24.23 11.83
N GLY A 160 -1.48 -24.60 12.17
CA GLY A 160 -2.51 -23.65 12.62
C GLY A 160 -2.67 -22.46 11.65
N HIS A 161 -2.41 -21.25 12.14
CA HIS A 161 -2.47 -20.01 11.36
C HIS A 161 -1.09 -19.54 10.86
N THR A 162 -0.09 -20.42 10.85
CA THR A 162 1.27 -20.09 10.42
C THR A 162 1.54 -20.64 9.02
N TYR A 163 2.04 -19.79 8.15
CA TYR A 163 2.30 -20.07 6.74
C TYR A 163 3.72 -19.68 6.38
N MET A 164 4.37 -20.50 5.57
CA MET A 164 5.63 -20.14 4.91
C MET A 164 5.36 -19.91 3.42
N GLY A 165 5.91 -18.83 2.89
CA GLY A 165 5.71 -18.42 1.51
C GLY A 165 7.00 -18.25 0.74
N LEU A 166 6.93 -18.52 -0.55
CA LEU A 166 7.96 -18.18 -1.53
C LEU A 166 7.37 -17.17 -2.50
N GLY A 167 8.04 -16.05 -2.67
CA GLY A 167 7.57 -14.95 -3.51
C GLY A 167 8.60 -14.43 -4.47
N TRP A 168 8.15 -13.55 -5.35
CA TRP A 168 8.98 -12.79 -6.26
C TRP A 168 8.56 -11.31 -6.19
N VAL A 169 9.51 -10.41 -6.20
CA VAL A 169 9.27 -8.97 -6.28
C VAL A 169 9.85 -8.47 -7.58
N LEU A 170 9.04 -7.80 -8.37
CA LEU A 170 9.44 -7.03 -9.55
C LEU A 170 9.07 -5.58 -9.31
N ASP A 171 10.05 -4.68 -9.42
CA ASP A 171 9.87 -3.23 -9.30
C ASP A 171 10.63 -2.55 -10.43
N LEU A 172 9.89 -1.88 -11.31
CA LEU A 172 10.44 -1.04 -12.36
C LEU A 172 10.06 0.40 -12.07
N GLN A 173 11.06 1.24 -11.89
CA GLN A 173 10.89 2.66 -11.58
C GLN A 173 11.60 3.52 -12.63
N HIS A 174 10.89 4.51 -13.16
CA HIS A 174 11.47 5.56 -13.98
C HIS A 174 11.09 6.94 -13.46
N ALA A 175 12.09 7.77 -13.16
CA ALA A 175 11.90 9.17 -12.77
C ALA A 175 11.86 10.05 -14.01
N ALA A 176 10.66 10.26 -14.55
CA ALA A 176 10.43 11.12 -15.70
C ALA A 176 10.25 12.59 -15.28
N LYS A 177 10.44 13.51 -16.21
CA LYS A 177 10.16 14.95 -16.03
C LYS A 177 10.76 15.53 -14.75
N SER A 178 11.96 15.08 -14.38
CA SER A 178 12.66 15.62 -13.23
C SER A 178 13.04 17.08 -13.47
N ASP A 179 12.82 17.92 -12.47
CA ASP A 179 13.35 19.28 -12.50
C ASP A 179 14.82 19.28 -12.02
N ASN A 180 15.61 20.20 -12.57
CA ASN A 180 17.02 20.32 -12.20
C ASN A 180 17.22 21.35 -11.07
N SER A 181 16.17 21.65 -10.32
CA SER A 181 16.20 22.61 -9.22
C SER A 181 16.51 21.90 -7.91
N GLY A 182 17.71 22.03 -7.42
CA GLY A 182 18.09 21.54 -6.11
C GLY A 182 19.43 20.79 -6.08
N PRO A 183 19.99 20.61 -4.90
CA PRO A 183 21.30 19.95 -4.73
C PRO A 183 21.24 18.41 -4.77
N LEU A 184 20.03 17.83 -4.68
CA LEU A 184 19.81 16.39 -4.63
C LEU A 184 19.08 15.96 -5.90
N LEU A 185 19.84 15.46 -6.88
CA LEU A 185 19.29 15.01 -8.15
C LEU A 185 19.32 13.49 -8.23
N ILE A 186 18.20 12.91 -8.66
CA ILE A 186 18.06 11.46 -8.90
C ILE A 186 19.07 11.01 -9.96
N GLU A 187 19.33 11.84 -10.96
CA GLU A 187 20.31 11.60 -12.03
C GLU A 187 21.74 11.38 -11.51
N ASN A 188 22.04 11.96 -10.35
CA ASN A 188 23.36 11.83 -9.70
C ASN A 188 23.45 10.63 -8.75
N THR A 189 22.35 9.89 -8.58
CA THR A 189 22.42 8.61 -7.85
C THR A 189 23.13 7.55 -8.69
N PRO A 190 23.77 6.55 -8.08
CA PRO A 190 24.50 5.51 -8.82
C PRO A 190 23.65 4.76 -9.85
N GLN A 191 22.34 4.69 -9.63
CA GLN A 191 21.37 4.00 -10.50
C GLN A 191 20.71 4.93 -11.53
N GLY A 192 20.81 6.25 -11.35
CA GLY A 192 20.18 7.24 -12.22
C GLY A 192 18.65 7.19 -12.16
N GLN A 193 18.00 7.62 -13.24
CA GLN A 193 16.54 7.78 -13.32
C GLN A 193 15.77 6.47 -13.48
N SER A 194 16.36 5.44 -14.05
CA SER A 194 15.69 4.16 -14.34
C SER A 194 16.30 3.05 -13.53
N VAL A 195 15.47 2.36 -12.75
CA VAL A 195 15.90 1.26 -11.89
C VAL A 195 14.97 0.07 -12.10
N PHE A 196 15.55 -1.09 -12.31
CA PHE A 196 14.83 -2.37 -12.27
C PHE A 196 15.35 -3.22 -11.13
N SER A 197 14.45 -3.57 -10.21
CA SER A 197 14.72 -4.45 -9.07
C SER A 197 13.91 -5.72 -9.19
N SER A 198 14.60 -6.86 -9.16
CA SER A 198 13.98 -8.18 -9.24
C SER A 198 14.59 -9.08 -8.18
N GLY A 199 13.75 -9.63 -7.28
CA GLY A 199 14.22 -10.39 -6.13
C GLY A 199 13.31 -11.53 -5.74
N VAL A 200 13.89 -12.56 -5.14
CA VAL A 200 13.17 -13.71 -4.58
C VAL A 200 12.94 -13.47 -3.08
N SER A 201 11.72 -13.72 -2.62
CA SER A 201 11.31 -13.52 -1.23
C SER A 201 11.01 -14.84 -0.55
N LEU A 202 11.47 -14.98 0.69
CA LEU A 202 11.01 -15.97 1.66
C LEU A 202 10.13 -15.24 2.69
N VAL A 203 8.94 -15.76 2.95
CA VAL A 203 7.95 -15.12 3.84
C VAL A 203 7.52 -16.11 4.91
N LEU A 204 7.44 -15.65 6.15
CA LEU A 204 6.82 -16.38 7.26
C LEU A 204 5.70 -15.50 7.83
N THR A 205 4.46 -15.98 7.77
CA THR A 205 3.28 -15.25 8.20
C THR A 205 2.51 -16.04 9.25
N LEU A 206 2.11 -15.38 10.34
CA LEU A 206 1.11 -15.83 11.29
C LEU A 206 -0.06 -14.86 11.22
N ASP A 207 -1.25 -15.33 10.84
CA ASP A 207 -2.45 -14.49 10.68
C ASP A 207 -3.66 -15.20 11.28
N ASP A 208 -4.06 -14.76 12.48
CA ASP A 208 -5.25 -15.25 13.18
C ASP A 208 -6.30 -14.13 13.39
N ARG A 209 -6.27 -13.10 12.55
CA ARG A 209 -7.27 -12.02 12.56
C ARG A 209 -8.67 -12.54 12.27
N ASP A 210 -9.65 -12.04 12.99
CA ASP A 210 -11.06 -12.41 12.83
C ASP A 210 -11.67 -11.96 11.49
N PHE A 211 -11.21 -10.83 10.96
CA PHE A 211 -11.61 -10.32 9.64
C PHE A 211 -10.55 -9.36 9.10
N VAL A 212 -9.92 -9.72 7.98
CA VAL A 212 -8.73 -9.03 7.46
C VAL A 212 -8.95 -7.54 7.15
N PRO A 213 -10.06 -7.09 6.49
CA PRO A 213 -10.23 -5.68 6.14
C PRO A 213 -10.49 -4.73 7.33
N ASN A 214 -11.00 -5.24 8.45
CA ASN A 214 -11.28 -4.45 9.65
C ASN A 214 -11.27 -5.38 10.88
N PRO A 215 -10.07 -5.75 11.35
CA PRO A 215 -9.92 -6.68 12.46
C PRO A 215 -10.34 -6.03 13.78
N ARG A 216 -11.01 -6.83 14.62
CA ARG A 216 -11.35 -6.47 16.00
C ARG A 216 -10.55 -7.28 17.01
N THR A 217 -10.17 -8.49 16.62
CA THR A 217 -9.40 -9.43 17.44
C THR A 217 -8.37 -10.14 16.59
N GLY A 218 -7.36 -10.72 17.25
CA GLY A 218 -6.32 -11.47 16.60
C GLY A 218 -5.02 -10.70 16.40
N LYS A 219 -4.13 -11.25 15.61
CA LYS A 219 -2.82 -10.69 15.31
C LYS A 219 -2.38 -11.09 13.91
N LEU A 220 -1.51 -10.28 13.35
CA LEU A 220 -0.73 -10.57 12.16
C LEU A 220 0.75 -10.41 12.51
N ALA A 221 1.57 -11.40 12.21
CA ALA A 221 3.02 -11.30 12.24
C ALA A 221 3.55 -11.75 10.88
N ASP A 222 4.26 -10.89 10.19
CA ASP A 222 4.85 -11.15 8.89
C ASP A 222 6.34 -10.82 8.91
N ILE A 223 7.16 -11.78 8.47
CA ILE A 223 8.60 -11.63 8.29
C ILE A 223 8.89 -11.95 6.83
N ARG A 224 9.48 -11.02 6.12
CA ARG A 224 9.87 -11.21 4.72
C ARG A 224 11.34 -10.91 4.55
N LEU A 225 12.01 -11.80 3.85
CA LEU A 225 13.40 -11.65 3.41
C LEU A 225 13.39 -11.66 1.90
N THR A 226 13.84 -10.59 1.26
CA THR A 226 13.93 -10.52 -0.21
C THR A 226 15.37 -10.29 -0.63
N ARG A 227 15.85 -11.11 -1.54
CA ARG A 227 17.19 -10.97 -2.12
C ARG A 227 17.07 -10.58 -3.57
N TYR A 228 17.66 -9.44 -3.89
CA TYR A 228 17.76 -8.89 -5.24
C TYR A 228 19.16 -9.13 -5.77
N THR A 229 19.25 -9.71 -6.97
CA THR A 229 20.55 -10.02 -7.59
C THR A 229 20.48 -9.87 -9.10
N PRO A 230 21.63 -9.64 -9.77
CA PRO A 230 21.68 -9.66 -11.24
C PRO A 230 21.21 -10.98 -11.85
N GLU A 231 21.38 -12.10 -11.14
CA GLU A 231 20.95 -13.43 -11.58
C GLU A 231 19.40 -13.52 -11.64
N THR A 232 18.69 -12.73 -10.83
CA THR A 232 17.22 -12.59 -10.89
C THR A 232 16.78 -11.45 -11.82
N GLY A 233 17.71 -10.75 -12.45
CA GLY A 233 17.49 -9.65 -13.37
C GLY A 233 17.58 -8.25 -12.75
N SER A 234 17.91 -8.13 -11.46
CA SER A 234 18.02 -6.84 -10.78
C SER A 234 19.24 -6.04 -11.26
N ASP A 235 19.09 -4.72 -11.42
CA ASP A 235 20.22 -3.83 -11.78
C ASP A 235 21.28 -3.78 -10.68
N THR A 236 20.89 -4.01 -9.42
CA THR A 236 21.80 -3.96 -8.27
C THR A 236 21.63 -5.18 -7.37
N ARG A 237 22.64 -5.44 -6.52
CA ARG A 237 22.59 -6.50 -5.51
C ARG A 237 22.34 -5.92 -4.12
N PHE A 238 21.23 -6.31 -3.51
CA PHE A 238 20.89 -5.93 -2.14
C PHE A 238 19.91 -6.92 -1.51
N ASP A 239 19.79 -6.86 -0.20
CA ASP A 239 18.83 -7.62 0.59
C ASP A 239 17.87 -6.65 1.29
N GLU A 240 16.60 -7.05 1.36
CA GLU A 240 15.53 -6.34 2.09
C GLU A 240 14.94 -7.29 3.14
N TYR A 241 14.74 -6.75 4.35
CA TYR A 241 14.15 -7.45 5.48
C TYR A 241 12.97 -6.61 5.99
N THR A 242 11.76 -7.15 5.91
CA THR A 242 10.55 -6.52 6.42
C THR A 242 10.02 -7.29 7.60
N LEU A 243 9.70 -6.58 8.67
CA LEU A 243 9.04 -7.10 9.87
C LEU A 243 7.76 -6.32 10.07
N HIS A 244 6.64 -7.00 10.14
CA HIS A 244 5.37 -6.38 10.48
C HIS A 244 4.68 -7.19 11.56
N TYR A 245 4.25 -6.51 12.61
CA TYR A 245 3.43 -7.11 13.65
C TYR A 245 2.27 -6.18 13.98
N SER A 246 1.05 -6.68 13.91
CA SER A 246 -0.14 -5.96 14.36
C SER A 246 -0.98 -6.82 15.30
N ARG A 247 -1.64 -6.18 16.25
CA ARG A 247 -2.53 -6.84 17.19
C ARG A 247 -3.77 -6.01 17.44
N TYR A 248 -4.89 -6.72 17.61
CA TYR A 248 -6.20 -6.15 17.76
C TYR A 248 -6.86 -6.71 19.01
N HIS A 249 -7.37 -5.81 19.86
CA HIS A 249 -8.07 -6.15 21.08
C HIS A 249 -9.43 -5.48 21.10
N SER A 250 -10.49 -6.27 21.09
CA SER A 250 -11.84 -5.78 21.35
C SER A 250 -11.95 -5.48 22.84
N LEU A 251 -11.92 -4.21 23.21
CA LEU A 251 -12.06 -3.76 24.60
C LEU A 251 -13.53 -3.80 25.04
N SER A 252 -14.44 -3.57 24.09
CA SER A 252 -15.88 -3.64 24.27
C SER A 252 -16.56 -3.94 22.93
N ASN A 253 -17.90 -4.04 22.94
CA ASN A 253 -18.67 -4.15 21.67
C ASN A 253 -18.50 -2.93 20.75
N LYS A 254 -18.03 -1.80 21.29
CA LYS A 254 -17.83 -0.54 20.57
C LYS A 254 -16.38 -0.16 20.38
N ASP A 255 -15.47 -0.67 21.20
CA ASP A 255 -14.10 -0.21 21.27
C ASP A 255 -13.13 -1.30 20.81
N VAL A 256 -12.18 -0.93 19.96
CA VAL A 256 -11.06 -1.76 19.55
C VAL A 256 -9.76 -0.98 19.74
N LEU A 257 -8.83 -1.57 20.46
CA LEU A 257 -7.44 -1.11 20.52
C LEU A 257 -6.64 -1.91 19.50
N ALA A 258 -6.15 -1.24 18.48
CA ALA A 258 -5.25 -1.79 17.48
C ALA A 258 -3.85 -1.17 17.65
N TRP A 259 -2.79 -1.96 17.47
CA TRP A 259 -1.44 -1.44 17.44
C TRP A 259 -0.56 -2.26 16.50
N GLU A 260 0.45 -1.62 15.94
CA GLU A 260 1.41 -2.25 15.05
C GLU A 260 2.83 -1.79 15.30
N LEU A 261 3.76 -2.66 14.94
CA LEU A 261 5.20 -2.39 14.87
C LEU A 261 5.69 -2.79 13.48
N ASN A 262 6.49 -1.94 12.88
CA ASN A 262 7.07 -2.13 11.57
C ASN A 262 8.58 -1.92 11.61
N GLY A 263 9.32 -2.75 10.89
CA GLY A 263 10.74 -2.61 10.67
C GLY A 263 11.07 -2.97 9.22
N ASP A 264 11.64 -2.02 8.50
CA ASP A 264 12.09 -2.19 7.12
C ASP A 264 13.59 -1.90 7.07
N PHE A 265 14.38 -2.89 6.67
CA PHE A 265 15.84 -2.84 6.71
C PHE A 265 16.40 -3.27 5.38
N THR A 266 17.46 -2.60 4.95
CA THR A 266 18.12 -2.94 3.68
C THR A 266 19.63 -3.00 3.84
N ARG A 267 20.26 -3.88 3.06
CA ARG A 267 21.72 -4.07 3.05
C ARG A 267 22.23 -4.27 1.63
N GLY A 268 23.39 -3.71 1.33
CA GLY A 268 24.01 -3.84 0.02
C GLY A 268 23.91 -2.57 -0.83
N ASN A 269 23.88 -2.71 -2.14
CA ASN A 269 23.77 -1.58 -3.08
C ASN A 269 22.30 -1.26 -3.38
N VAL A 270 21.64 -0.65 -2.40
CA VAL A 270 20.20 -0.36 -2.44
C VAL A 270 19.94 0.85 -3.34
N PRO A 271 19.09 0.73 -4.36
CA PRO A 271 18.76 1.87 -5.21
C PRO A 271 17.83 2.85 -4.47
N TRP A 272 17.82 4.10 -4.91
CA TRP A 272 17.13 5.20 -4.25
C TRP A 272 15.62 4.98 -4.09
N ASN A 273 14.97 4.28 -5.02
CA ASN A 273 13.53 3.96 -4.99
C ASN A 273 13.19 2.81 -4.04
N MET A 274 14.16 1.94 -3.72
CA MET A 274 13.97 0.78 -2.84
C MET A 274 14.39 1.05 -1.38
N LEU A 275 14.81 2.28 -1.07
CA LEU A 275 15.07 2.66 0.32
C LEU A 275 13.76 2.70 1.11
N PRO A 276 13.69 2.07 2.29
CA PRO A 276 12.55 2.15 3.21
C PRO A 276 12.08 3.58 3.46
N LEU A 277 10.75 3.76 3.47
CA LEU A 277 10.08 5.03 3.67
C LEU A 277 9.47 5.12 5.07
N LEU A 278 9.46 6.30 5.66
CA LEU A 278 8.74 6.58 6.89
C LEU A 278 7.60 7.56 6.60
N GLY A 279 6.37 7.09 6.85
CA GLY A 279 5.17 7.87 6.64
C GLY A 279 4.51 7.60 5.29
N ASP A 280 3.25 7.21 5.35
CA ASP A 280 2.35 7.01 4.23
C ASP A 280 0.89 7.20 4.69
N ASN A 281 -0.06 6.77 3.91
CA ASN A 281 -1.49 6.85 4.24
C ASN A 281 -1.98 5.77 5.22
N HIS A 282 -1.13 4.83 5.63
CA HIS A 282 -1.40 3.75 6.59
C HIS A 282 -0.55 3.89 7.85
N ARG A 283 0.77 4.01 7.67
CA ARG A 283 1.76 4.05 8.74
C ARG A 283 2.23 5.48 8.95
N MET A 284 2.34 5.91 10.19
CA MET A 284 2.87 7.25 10.51
C MET A 284 2.18 8.36 9.72
N ARG A 285 0.84 8.33 9.65
CA ARG A 285 0.01 9.32 8.95
C ARG A 285 0.32 10.76 9.43
N GLY A 286 0.38 11.71 8.51
CA GLY A 286 0.79 13.09 8.75
C GLY A 286 2.12 13.47 8.11
N TYR A 287 2.88 12.48 7.62
CA TYR A 287 4.08 12.70 6.81
C TYR A 287 3.80 12.45 5.34
N TYR A 288 4.39 13.26 4.46
CA TYR A 288 4.37 13.04 3.01
C TYR A 288 5.18 11.78 2.69
N GLU A 289 4.61 10.86 1.93
CA GLU A 289 5.27 9.62 1.53
C GLU A 289 6.56 9.91 0.73
N GLY A 290 7.65 9.26 1.12
CA GLY A 290 8.96 9.47 0.52
C GLY A 290 9.72 10.71 1.00
N ARG A 291 9.13 11.54 1.90
CA ARG A 291 9.86 12.66 2.51
C ARG A 291 11.01 12.18 3.37
N TYR A 292 10.80 11.13 4.13
CA TYR A 292 11.79 10.52 5.00
C TYR A 292 12.06 9.11 4.51
N ARG A 293 13.32 8.85 4.12
CA ARG A 293 13.78 7.54 3.67
C ARG A 293 15.21 7.30 4.09
N ASP A 294 15.51 6.08 4.51
CA ASP A 294 16.87 5.65 4.80
C ASP A 294 16.96 4.12 4.68
N ARG A 295 18.15 3.56 4.89
CA ARG A 295 18.40 2.11 4.80
C ARG A 295 17.63 1.29 5.82
N ASN A 296 17.34 1.88 6.97
CA ASN A 296 16.65 1.21 8.08
C ASN A 296 15.59 2.15 8.62
N VAL A 297 14.35 1.69 8.69
CA VAL A 297 13.20 2.41 9.21
C VAL A 297 12.50 1.52 10.23
N VAL A 298 12.18 2.08 11.39
CA VAL A 298 11.39 1.42 12.43
C VAL A 298 10.27 2.35 12.83
N SER A 299 9.06 1.84 12.93
CA SER A 299 7.90 2.61 13.38
C SER A 299 6.93 1.76 14.19
N GLY A 300 6.17 2.41 15.04
CA GLY A 300 5.05 1.81 15.74
C GLY A 300 3.94 2.82 15.93
N GLN A 301 2.71 2.35 15.89
CA GLN A 301 1.54 3.16 16.17
C GLN A 301 0.46 2.37 16.90
N ALA A 302 -0.35 3.09 17.68
CA ALA A 302 -1.52 2.54 18.35
C ALA A 302 -2.74 3.39 18.01
N GLU A 303 -3.87 2.74 17.79
CA GLU A 303 -5.12 3.34 17.36
C GLU A 303 -6.27 2.84 18.22
N LEU A 304 -7.04 3.76 18.78
CA LEU A 304 -8.29 3.46 19.48
C LEU A 304 -9.44 3.76 18.52
N ARG A 305 -10.19 2.74 18.16
CA ARG A 305 -11.38 2.81 17.31
C ARG A 305 -12.62 2.75 18.18
N HIS A 306 -13.49 3.77 18.13
CA HIS A 306 -14.73 3.83 18.87
C HIS A 306 -15.93 3.94 17.95
N ARG A 307 -16.88 3.00 18.06
CA ARG A 307 -18.14 3.00 17.31
C ARG A 307 -19.19 3.84 18.03
N LEU A 308 -19.55 4.98 17.44
CA LEU A 308 -20.60 5.87 17.97
C LEU A 308 -22.00 5.29 17.76
N THR A 309 -22.30 4.94 16.51
CA THR A 309 -23.56 4.33 16.09
C THR A 309 -23.30 3.08 15.25
N TRP A 310 -24.32 2.53 14.64
CA TRP A 310 -24.17 1.35 13.78
C TRP A 310 -23.35 1.60 12.49
N ARG A 311 -23.28 2.86 12.01
CA ARG A 311 -22.49 3.24 10.82
C ARG A 311 -21.35 4.20 11.10
N HIS A 312 -21.38 4.90 12.23
CA HIS A 312 -20.45 6.00 12.49
C HIS A 312 -19.47 5.64 13.59
N GLY A 313 -18.22 5.91 13.37
CA GLY A 313 -17.14 5.73 14.33
C GLY A 313 -16.13 6.86 14.28
N ILE A 314 -15.36 6.95 15.33
CA ILE A 314 -14.20 7.84 15.45
C ILE A 314 -12.97 7.04 15.83
N VAL A 315 -11.82 7.57 15.45
CA VAL A 315 -10.52 6.96 15.69
C VAL A 315 -9.57 8.01 16.20
N GLY A 316 -8.74 7.66 17.17
CA GLY A 316 -7.59 8.44 17.57
C GLY A 316 -6.35 7.57 17.56
N TRP A 317 -5.23 8.10 17.08
CA TRP A 317 -3.96 7.37 17.08
C TRP A 317 -2.79 8.21 17.52
N LEU A 318 -1.76 7.50 17.96
CA LEU A 318 -0.43 8.02 18.20
C LEU A 318 0.60 7.02 17.69
N GLY A 319 1.71 7.53 17.21
CA GLY A 319 2.81 6.72 16.69
C GLY A 319 4.14 7.44 16.82
N ALA A 320 5.19 6.67 16.65
CA ALA A 320 6.55 7.17 16.58
C ALA A 320 7.37 6.30 15.62
N GLY A 321 8.27 6.92 14.87
CA GLY A 321 9.17 6.21 14.00
C GLY A 321 10.54 6.88 13.92
N THR A 322 11.53 6.14 13.50
CA THR A 322 12.90 6.60 13.31
C THR A 322 13.53 5.93 12.10
N MET A 323 14.60 6.53 11.62
CA MET A 323 15.37 6.00 10.51
C MET A 323 16.86 6.19 10.71
N ALA A 324 17.67 5.34 10.10
CA ALA A 324 19.12 5.43 10.18
C ALA A 324 19.82 4.74 9.01
N PRO A 325 21.05 5.14 8.64
CA PRO A 325 21.84 4.47 7.61
C PRO A 325 22.32 3.08 8.05
N SER A 326 22.37 2.80 9.37
CA SER A 326 22.74 1.50 9.92
C SER A 326 21.85 1.10 11.09
N LEU A 327 21.68 -0.21 11.31
CA LEU A 327 20.89 -0.74 12.45
C LEU A 327 21.41 -0.27 13.79
N HIS A 328 22.73 -0.15 13.96
CA HIS A 328 23.35 0.28 15.21
C HIS A 328 22.97 1.70 15.59
N GLU A 329 22.71 2.55 14.60
CA GLU A 329 22.35 3.95 14.81
C GLU A 329 20.85 4.19 15.00
N THR A 330 19.99 3.21 14.73
CA THR A 330 18.52 3.39 14.73
C THR A 330 17.99 3.86 16.08
N GLY A 331 18.53 3.36 17.20
CA GLY A 331 18.11 3.76 18.55
C GLY A 331 18.62 5.15 19.01
N HIS A 332 19.61 5.71 18.35
CA HIS A 332 20.28 6.96 18.71
C HIS A 332 19.90 8.14 17.82
N ARG A 333 18.97 7.94 16.88
CA ARG A 333 18.53 8.97 15.93
C ARG A 333 17.26 9.69 16.39
N HIS A 334 16.88 10.69 15.63
CA HIS A 334 15.70 11.49 15.90
C HIS A 334 14.43 10.67 15.69
N TRP A 335 13.55 10.69 16.68
CA TRP A 335 12.22 10.12 16.59
C TRP A 335 11.25 11.13 15.99
N LEU A 336 10.43 10.67 15.08
CA LEU A 336 9.38 11.40 14.39
C LEU A 336 8.03 10.96 14.98
N PRO A 337 7.28 11.85 15.67
CA PRO A 337 5.96 11.53 16.19
C PRO A 337 4.88 11.62 15.12
N SER A 338 3.83 10.84 15.25
CA SER A 338 2.58 10.97 14.48
C SER A 338 1.42 10.92 15.47
N VAL A 339 0.48 11.83 15.31
CA VAL A 339 -0.76 11.85 16.07
C VAL A 339 -1.90 12.29 15.17
N GLY A 340 -3.09 11.78 15.40
CA GLY A 340 -4.23 12.22 14.61
C GLY A 340 -5.56 11.67 15.07
N ILE A 341 -6.58 12.12 14.36
CA ILE A 341 -7.96 11.73 14.57
C ILE A 341 -8.58 11.36 13.23
N GLY A 342 -9.56 10.45 13.27
CA GLY A 342 -10.25 10.02 12.07
C GLY A 342 -11.73 9.77 12.32
N TYR A 343 -12.48 9.85 11.24
CA TYR A 343 -13.90 9.49 11.20
C TYR A 343 -14.06 8.24 10.33
N ARG A 344 -15.01 7.39 10.71
CA ARG A 344 -15.35 6.15 10.00
C ARG A 344 -16.81 6.15 9.64
N PHE A 345 -17.09 5.84 8.38
CA PHE A 345 -18.43 5.59 7.90
C PHE A 345 -18.51 4.16 7.35
N GLU A 346 -19.27 3.30 8.03
CA GLU A 346 -19.48 1.92 7.62
C GLU A 346 -20.53 1.87 6.50
N PHE A 347 -20.11 1.65 5.26
CA PHE A 347 -21.03 1.56 4.11
C PHE A 347 -21.51 0.12 3.86
N SER A 348 -20.75 -0.88 4.29
CA SER A 348 -21.08 -2.31 4.30
C SER A 348 -20.55 -2.92 5.59
N PRO A 349 -21.10 -4.06 6.08
CA PRO A 349 -20.63 -4.65 7.32
C PRO A 349 -19.12 -4.78 7.41
N ARG A 350 -18.51 -4.09 8.37
CA ARG A 350 -17.08 -4.02 8.63
C ARG A 350 -16.23 -3.44 7.46
N MET A 351 -16.87 -2.74 6.54
CA MET A 351 -16.20 -2.02 5.46
C MET A 351 -16.43 -0.51 5.62
N ASN A 352 -15.36 0.22 5.85
CA ASN A 352 -15.40 1.64 6.18
C ASN A 352 -14.86 2.51 5.04
N VAL A 353 -15.47 3.70 4.90
CA VAL A 353 -14.78 4.88 4.39
C VAL A 353 -14.14 5.59 5.57
N ARG A 354 -12.90 5.99 5.45
CA ARG A 354 -12.17 6.73 6.47
C ARG A 354 -11.81 8.14 6.02
N LEU A 355 -11.93 9.06 6.97
CA LEU A 355 -11.42 10.43 6.88
C LEU A 355 -10.44 10.61 8.02
N ASP A 356 -9.18 10.77 7.73
CA ASP A 356 -8.12 10.89 8.73
C ASP A 356 -7.41 12.24 8.59
N TYR A 357 -7.10 12.87 9.71
CA TYR A 357 -6.21 14.01 9.77
C TYR A 357 -5.06 13.70 10.72
N GLY A 358 -3.86 13.60 10.15
CA GLY A 358 -2.62 13.28 10.84
C GLY A 358 -1.68 14.47 10.92
N VAL A 359 -0.98 14.57 12.03
CA VAL A 359 0.04 15.59 12.29
C VAL A 359 1.33 14.91 12.69
N GLY A 360 2.41 15.30 12.02
CA GLY A 360 3.78 14.91 12.33
C GLY A 360 4.65 16.15 12.56
N ARG A 361 5.94 15.93 12.75
CA ARG A 361 6.91 17.02 12.94
C ARG A 361 7.06 17.86 11.66
N GLY A 362 6.55 19.11 11.69
CA GLY A 362 6.61 20.01 10.55
C GLY A 362 5.85 19.52 9.31
N SER A 363 4.81 18.70 9.51
CA SER A 363 4.01 18.12 8.45
C SER A 363 2.61 17.77 8.96
N SER A 364 1.63 17.81 8.09
CA SER A 364 0.28 17.29 8.34
C SER A 364 -0.30 16.72 7.05
N GLY A 365 -1.23 15.79 7.18
CA GLY A 365 -1.89 15.18 6.03
C GLY A 365 -3.37 14.91 6.33
N PHE A 366 -4.19 15.14 5.33
CA PHE A 366 -5.58 14.71 5.30
C PHE A 366 -5.70 13.53 4.34
N TYR A 367 -6.47 12.51 4.73
CA TYR A 367 -6.61 11.29 3.95
C TYR A 367 -8.08 10.91 3.85
N PHE A 368 -8.54 10.63 2.66
CA PHE A 368 -9.87 10.12 2.38
C PHE A 368 -9.75 8.83 1.59
N GLN A 369 -10.07 7.71 2.19
CA GLN A 369 -9.86 6.39 1.62
C GLN A 369 -10.89 5.35 2.13
N THR A 370 -10.87 4.17 1.55
CA THR A 370 -11.62 3.00 2.00
C THR A 370 -10.75 2.08 2.86
N GLY A 371 -11.39 1.33 3.77
CA GLY A 371 -10.72 0.39 4.68
C GLY A 371 -10.20 1.05 5.96
N GLU A 372 -9.54 0.26 6.79
CA GLU A 372 -8.82 0.73 7.96
C GLU A 372 -7.35 1.02 7.64
N ALA A 373 -6.64 1.68 8.55
CA ALA A 373 -5.24 2.00 8.33
C ALA A 373 -4.36 0.73 8.43
N PHE A 374 -4.72 -0.19 9.34
CA PHE A 374 -4.04 -1.48 9.50
C PHE A 374 -4.92 -2.49 10.24
#